data_d4e49d4a0cce978e80728e4fc7118343
#
_entry.id   d4e49d4a0cce978e80728e4fc7118343
#
_cell.length_a   1.000
_cell.length_b   1.000
_cell.length_c   1.000
_cell.angle_alpha   90.00
_cell.angle_beta   90.00
_cell.angle_gamma   90.00
#
_symmetry.space_group_name_H-M   'P 1'
#
loop_
_entity.id
_entity.type
_entity.pdbx_description
1 polymer ?
#
loop_
_entity_poly.entity_id
_entity_poly.type
_entity_poly.pdbx_seq_one_letter_code
_entity_poly.pdbx_strand_id
1 'polypeptide(L)'
;MRKANVIKGDMIFQWKYGFYMLYFIIIVIYLVLFSFLNGSVKNTIVSICIYSDPAAMGMFFMGALILMEKSQRIIPSIAVSPVTSREYILGKILSIGIISEIVGIILMVQRDSGNHFLCAVGIFAGSVIFSLCGIIVGTKIESLNQYIIWTIPFEIVGFVPVIVYRIGFLWNERIMLLHPGCSVMQLI
;
A
#
# COMPACT_ATOMS: atom_id res chain seq x y z
N MET A 1 8.40 24.34 2.07
CA MET A 1 9.56 23.94 1.23
C MET A 1 10.23 22.64 1.73
N ARG A 2 10.55 22.50 3.03
CA ARG A 2 11.31 21.36 3.57
C ARG A 2 10.61 20.00 3.45
N LYS A 3 9.32 19.91 3.78
CA LYS A 3 8.52 18.68 3.64
C LYS A 3 8.42 18.20 2.20
N ALA A 4 8.23 19.11 1.27
CA ALA A 4 8.19 18.79 -0.17
C ALA A 4 9.52 18.23 -0.68
N ASN A 5 10.65 18.71 -0.16
CA ASN A 5 11.97 18.20 -0.53
C ASN A 5 12.21 16.78 0.00
N VAL A 6 11.69 16.44 1.18
CA VAL A 6 11.75 15.06 1.72
C VAL A 6 10.95 14.11 0.84
N ILE A 7 9.70 14.44 0.51
CA ILE A 7 8.86 13.63 -0.38
C ILE A 7 9.53 13.46 -1.75
N LYS A 8 10.05 14.57 -2.32
CA LYS A 8 10.76 14.52 -3.61
C LYS A 8 12.01 13.63 -3.55
N GLY A 9 12.75 13.68 -2.46
CA GLY A 9 13.91 12.83 -2.23
C GLY A 9 13.52 11.34 -2.21
N ASP A 10 12.45 10.99 -1.48
CA ASP A 10 11.92 9.63 -1.44
C ASP A 10 11.43 9.16 -2.82
N MET A 11 10.74 10.01 -3.58
CA MET A 11 10.29 9.68 -4.94
C MET A 11 11.48 9.44 -5.89
N ILE A 12 12.54 10.25 -5.81
CA ILE A 12 13.76 10.06 -6.60
C ILE A 12 14.45 8.74 -6.21
N PHE A 13 14.49 8.43 -4.92
CA PHE A 13 15.03 7.18 -4.43
C PHE A 13 14.26 5.98 -4.99
N GLN A 14 12.94 6.00 -4.91
CA GLN A 14 12.06 4.96 -5.47
C GLN A 14 12.26 4.79 -6.99
N TRP A 15 12.42 5.90 -7.72
CA TRP A 15 12.72 5.87 -9.15
C TRP A 15 14.06 5.18 -9.44
N LYS A 16 15.11 5.58 -8.73
CA LYS A 16 16.46 5.04 -8.89
C LYS A 16 16.54 3.53 -8.62
N TYR A 17 15.74 3.03 -7.68
CA TYR A 17 15.72 1.61 -7.32
C TYR A 17 14.67 0.79 -8.07
N GLY A 18 14.03 1.37 -9.10
CA GLY A 18 13.16 0.64 -10.00
C GLY A 18 11.78 0.31 -9.45
N PHE A 19 11.35 0.91 -8.31
CA PHE A 19 10.01 0.67 -7.75
C PHE A 19 8.91 1.03 -8.76
N TYR A 20 9.05 2.14 -9.47
CA TYR A 20 8.08 2.55 -10.49
C TYR A 20 8.01 1.56 -11.67
N MET A 21 9.15 1.00 -12.07
CA MET A 21 9.19 -0.02 -13.14
C MET A 21 8.45 -1.29 -12.70
N LEU A 22 8.63 -1.70 -11.45
CA LEU A 22 7.94 -2.85 -10.89
C LEU A 22 6.42 -2.62 -10.83
N TYR A 23 5.98 -1.44 -10.37
CA TYR A 23 4.56 -1.06 -10.40
C TYR A 23 4.00 -1.07 -11.81
N PHE A 24 4.73 -0.54 -12.78
CA PHE A 24 4.31 -0.53 -14.18
C PHE A 24 4.09 -1.96 -14.70
N ILE A 25 4.99 -2.89 -14.42
CA ILE A 25 4.87 -4.29 -14.81
C ILE A 25 3.61 -4.91 -14.19
N ILE A 26 3.38 -4.68 -12.90
CA ILE A 26 2.21 -5.21 -12.18
C ILE A 26 0.91 -4.67 -12.77
N ILE A 27 0.84 -3.36 -13.05
CA ILE A 27 -0.33 -2.74 -13.68
C ILE A 27 -0.63 -3.41 -15.03
N VAL A 28 0.41 -3.60 -15.87
CA VAL A 28 0.23 -4.26 -17.18
C VAL A 28 -0.32 -5.69 -17.02
N ILE A 29 0.23 -6.45 -16.06
CA ILE A 29 -0.25 -7.81 -15.76
C ILE A 29 -1.72 -7.79 -15.37
N TYR A 30 -2.14 -6.86 -14.49
CA TYR A 30 -3.54 -6.75 -14.07
C TYR A 30 -4.47 -6.32 -15.20
N LEU A 31 -4.08 -5.34 -16.02
CA LEU A 31 -4.88 -4.91 -17.15
C LEU A 31 -5.12 -6.05 -18.14
N VAL A 32 -4.09 -6.87 -18.40
CA VAL A 32 -4.20 -8.06 -19.24
C VAL A 32 -5.12 -9.09 -18.57
N LEU A 33 -4.95 -9.37 -17.29
CA LEU A 33 -5.77 -10.32 -16.54
C LEU A 33 -7.24 -9.91 -16.52
N PHE A 34 -7.53 -8.63 -16.28
CA PHE A 34 -8.90 -8.11 -16.23
C PHE A 34 -9.58 -8.08 -17.60
N SER A 35 -8.83 -8.06 -18.70
CA SER A 35 -9.41 -8.16 -20.05
C SER A 35 -10.04 -9.52 -20.34
N PHE A 36 -9.64 -10.58 -19.63
CA PHE A 36 -10.22 -11.93 -19.75
C PHE A 36 -11.42 -12.14 -18.82
N LEU A 37 -11.71 -11.20 -17.91
CA LEU A 37 -12.77 -11.33 -16.93
C LEU A 37 -13.99 -10.49 -17.34
N ASN A 38 -15.20 -11.02 -17.11
CA ASN A 38 -16.45 -10.35 -17.43
C ASN A 38 -17.44 -10.39 -16.25
N GLY A 39 -18.38 -9.44 -16.23
CA GLY A 39 -19.50 -9.40 -15.31
C GLY A 39 -19.13 -9.15 -13.84
N SER A 40 -19.92 -9.68 -12.92
CA SER A 40 -19.78 -9.45 -11.48
C SER A 40 -18.48 -10.01 -10.91
N VAL A 41 -17.95 -11.08 -11.48
CA VAL A 41 -16.67 -11.68 -11.06
C VAL A 41 -15.53 -10.71 -11.31
N LYS A 42 -15.51 -10.00 -12.45
CA LYS A 42 -14.52 -8.96 -12.75
C LYS A 42 -14.55 -7.88 -11.68
N ASN A 43 -15.72 -7.32 -11.36
CA ASN A 43 -15.85 -6.24 -10.38
C ASN A 43 -15.36 -6.66 -8.99
N THR A 44 -15.66 -7.90 -8.59
CA THR A 44 -15.19 -8.43 -7.31
C THR A 44 -13.67 -8.58 -7.27
N ILE A 45 -13.09 -9.18 -8.31
CA ILE A 45 -11.63 -9.38 -8.40
C ILE A 45 -10.90 -8.03 -8.48
N VAL A 46 -11.39 -7.09 -9.30
CA VAL A 46 -10.83 -5.73 -9.40
C VAL A 46 -10.84 -5.04 -8.04
N SER A 47 -11.95 -5.12 -7.28
CA SER A 47 -12.02 -4.52 -5.94
C SER A 47 -11.02 -5.14 -4.96
N ILE A 48 -10.85 -6.47 -5.00
CA ILE A 48 -9.86 -7.17 -4.17
C ILE A 48 -8.45 -6.76 -4.58
N CYS A 49 -8.15 -6.64 -5.87
CA CYS A 49 -6.84 -6.18 -6.35
C CYS A 49 -6.57 -4.72 -5.99
N ILE A 50 -7.56 -3.83 -6.13
CA ILE A 50 -7.44 -2.42 -5.71
C ILE A 50 -7.15 -2.32 -4.21
N TYR A 51 -7.74 -3.19 -3.39
CA TYR A 51 -7.43 -3.24 -1.97
C TYR A 51 -6.05 -3.85 -1.69
N SER A 52 -5.75 -5.01 -2.30
CA SER A 52 -4.53 -5.77 -1.99
C SER A 52 -3.26 -5.05 -2.43
N ASP A 53 -3.25 -4.43 -3.59
CA ASP A 53 -2.04 -3.86 -4.15
C ASP A 53 -1.56 -2.60 -3.43
N PRO A 54 -2.36 -1.53 -3.33
CA PRO A 54 -1.95 -0.37 -2.56
C PRO A 54 -1.65 -0.71 -1.10
N ALA A 55 -2.38 -1.68 -0.53
CA ALA A 55 -2.22 -2.10 0.84
C ALA A 55 -0.95 -2.95 1.03
N ALA A 56 -0.83 -4.08 0.33
CA ALA A 56 0.34 -4.96 0.43
C ALA A 56 1.61 -4.23 0.01
N MET A 57 1.54 -3.46 -1.07
CA MET A 57 2.69 -2.69 -1.54
C MET A 57 3.09 -1.61 -0.56
N GLY A 58 2.14 -0.92 0.09
CA GLY A 58 2.45 0.02 1.17
C GLY A 58 3.31 -0.64 2.25
N MET A 59 3.00 -1.87 2.64
CA MET A 59 3.77 -2.61 3.64
C MET A 59 5.12 -3.08 3.09
N PHE A 60 5.14 -3.85 2.00
CA PHE A 60 6.36 -4.44 1.45
C PHE A 60 7.37 -3.38 0.99
N PHE A 61 6.94 -2.37 0.24
CA PHE A 61 7.87 -1.35 -0.23
C PHE A 61 8.36 -0.43 0.85
N MET A 62 7.52 -0.13 1.84
CA MET A 62 7.97 0.64 2.99
C MET A 62 9.10 -0.08 3.72
N GLY A 63 8.94 -1.38 3.95
CA GLY A 63 9.98 -2.17 4.58
C GLY A 63 11.24 -2.28 3.74
N ALA A 64 11.11 -2.54 2.44
CA ALA A 64 12.23 -2.58 1.54
C ALA A 64 12.99 -1.23 1.51
N LEU A 65 12.27 -0.10 1.43
CA LEU A 65 12.86 1.24 1.48
C LEU A 65 13.64 1.45 2.78
N ILE A 66 13.06 1.13 3.94
CA ILE A 66 13.72 1.30 5.24
C ILE A 66 14.96 0.43 5.35
N LEU A 67 14.89 -0.84 4.92
CA LEU A 67 16.03 -1.75 4.95
C LEU A 67 17.16 -1.29 4.00
N MET A 68 16.81 -0.79 2.82
CA MET A 68 17.78 -0.21 1.89
C MET A 68 18.45 1.03 2.47
N GLU A 69 17.70 1.92 3.12
CA GLU A 69 18.26 3.10 3.78
C GLU A 69 19.15 2.73 4.97
N LYS A 70 18.78 1.69 5.73
CA LYS A 70 19.64 1.13 6.80
C LYS A 70 20.96 0.62 6.22
N SER A 71 20.90 -0.18 5.14
CA SER A 71 22.10 -0.75 4.52
C SER A 71 23.04 0.31 3.95
N GLN A 72 22.49 1.41 3.45
CA GLN A 72 23.25 2.55 2.90
C GLN A 72 23.63 3.60 3.95
N ARG A 73 23.33 3.36 5.23
CA ARG A 73 23.59 4.28 6.34
C ARG A 73 22.97 5.67 6.16
N ILE A 74 21.84 5.75 5.44
CA ILE A 74 21.12 7.01 5.21
C ILE A 74 20.46 7.48 6.51
N ILE A 75 19.92 6.56 7.33
CA ILE A 75 19.22 6.89 8.57
C ILE A 75 20.12 7.68 9.55
N PRO A 76 21.40 7.30 9.82
CA PRO A 76 22.30 8.11 10.62
C PRO A 76 22.56 9.50 10.02
N SER A 77 22.64 9.61 8.70
CA SER A 77 22.82 10.91 8.02
C SER A 77 21.60 11.82 8.16
N ILE A 78 20.39 11.25 8.16
CA ILE A 78 19.16 11.99 8.43
C ILE A 78 19.11 12.44 9.89
N ALA A 79 19.60 11.64 10.84
CA ALA A 79 19.58 11.97 12.26
C ALA A 79 20.38 13.23 12.61
N VAL A 80 21.45 13.52 11.86
CA VAL A 80 22.25 14.77 12.02
C VAL A 80 21.71 15.94 11.16
N SER A 81 20.73 15.68 10.31
CA SER A 81 20.08 16.71 9.49
C SER A 81 18.99 17.45 10.28
N PRO A 82 18.57 18.64 9.85
CA PRO A 82 17.50 19.36 10.51
C PRO A 82 16.09 18.77 10.24
N VAL A 83 15.99 17.54 9.68
CA VAL A 83 14.72 16.86 9.41
C VAL A 83 14.24 16.15 10.67
N THR A 84 13.00 16.42 11.07
CA THR A 84 12.39 15.75 12.21
C THR A 84 11.92 14.36 11.86
N SER A 85 11.88 13.44 12.84
CA SER A 85 11.37 12.08 12.63
C SER A 85 9.94 12.05 12.08
N ARG A 86 9.11 13.03 12.46
CA ARG A 86 7.75 13.17 11.93
C ARG A 86 7.74 13.54 10.45
N GLU A 87 8.61 14.47 10.04
CA GLU A 87 8.73 14.87 8.62
C GLU A 87 9.23 13.71 7.76
N TYR A 88 10.16 12.92 8.29
CA TYR A 88 10.66 11.72 7.63
C TYR A 88 9.56 10.67 7.44
N ILE A 89 8.83 10.30 8.50
CA ILE A 89 7.73 9.31 8.44
C ILE A 89 6.62 9.79 7.50
N LEU A 90 6.19 11.04 7.63
CA LEU A 90 5.15 11.61 6.77
C LEU A 90 5.59 11.66 5.30
N GLY A 91 6.86 11.99 5.04
CA GLY A 91 7.41 11.99 3.70
C GLY A 91 7.28 10.62 3.04
N LYS A 92 7.67 9.57 3.76
CA LYS A 92 7.58 8.18 3.28
C LYS A 92 6.15 7.72 3.03
N ILE A 93 5.25 7.95 3.98
CA ILE A 93 3.84 7.59 3.84
C ILE A 93 3.23 8.30 2.63
N LEU A 94 3.48 9.60 2.48
CA LEU A 94 2.94 10.36 1.36
C LEU A 94 3.54 9.95 0.02
N SER A 95 4.84 9.65 -0.05
CA SER A 95 5.48 9.21 -1.29
C SER A 95 4.91 7.89 -1.80
N ILE A 96 4.72 6.90 -0.91
CA ILE A 96 4.09 5.62 -1.25
C ILE A 96 2.59 5.81 -1.50
N GLY A 97 1.90 6.61 -0.69
CA GLY A 97 0.48 6.92 -0.88
C GLY A 97 0.17 7.49 -2.25
N ILE A 98 0.99 8.40 -2.77
CA ILE A 98 0.83 8.97 -4.12
C ILE A 98 0.92 7.89 -5.19
N ILE A 99 1.89 6.97 -5.07
CA ILE A 99 2.03 5.87 -6.04
C ILE A 99 0.83 4.92 -5.95
N SER A 100 0.43 4.55 -4.74
CA SER A 100 -0.74 3.70 -4.50
C SER A 100 -2.02 4.30 -5.09
N GLU A 101 -2.19 5.62 -4.97
CA GLU A 101 -3.32 6.34 -5.60
C GLU A 101 -3.28 6.25 -7.13
N ILE A 102 -2.12 6.50 -7.73
CA ILE A 102 -1.97 6.43 -9.20
C ILE A 102 -2.32 5.02 -9.69
N VAL A 103 -1.78 3.99 -9.05
CA VAL A 103 -2.06 2.58 -9.39
C VAL A 103 -3.54 2.28 -9.19
N GLY A 104 -4.09 2.63 -8.05
CA GLY A 104 -5.50 2.39 -7.72
C GLY A 104 -6.46 3.07 -8.69
N ILE A 105 -6.20 4.32 -9.10
CA ILE A 105 -7.00 5.04 -10.10
C ILE A 105 -6.96 4.33 -11.46
N ILE A 106 -5.79 3.85 -11.90
CA ILE A 106 -5.66 3.10 -13.15
C ILE A 106 -6.50 1.82 -13.11
N LEU A 107 -6.43 1.08 -12.00
CA LEU A 107 -7.21 -0.15 -11.83
C LEU A 107 -8.72 0.12 -11.70
N MET A 108 -9.09 1.25 -11.09
CA MET A 108 -10.48 1.67 -10.91
C MET A 108 -11.22 1.87 -12.24
N VAL A 109 -10.54 2.30 -13.30
CA VAL A 109 -11.10 2.46 -14.64
C VAL A 109 -11.63 1.12 -15.21
N GLN A 110 -11.14 -0.01 -14.71
CA GLN A 110 -11.59 -1.34 -15.13
C GLN A 110 -12.89 -1.78 -14.45
N ARG A 111 -13.43 -0.97 -13.55
CA ARG A 111 -14.64 -1.26 -12.78
C ARG A 111 -15.83 -0.51 -13.39
N ASP A 112 -16.93 -1.23 -13.61
CA ASP A 112 -18.13 -0.69 -14.27
C ASP A 112 -19.01 0.18 -13.34
N SER A 113 -18.82 0.08 -12.01
CA SER A 113 -19.65 0.78 -11.02
C SER A 113 -18.89 1.13 -9.76
N GLY A 114 -19.23 2.24 -9.13
CA GLY A 114 -18.69 2.68 -7.85
C GLY A 114 -18.45 4.19 -7.79
N ASN A 115 -18.34 4.71 -6.59
CA ASN A 115 -18.00 6.12 -6.36
C ASN A 115 -16.47 6.27 -6.38
N HIS A 116 -15.95 6.84 -7.46
CA HIS A 116 -14.51 7.01 -7.66
C HIS A 116 -13.84 7.82 -6.53
N PHE A 117 -14.55 8.79 -5.96
CA PHE A 117 -14.00 9.59 -4.86
C PHE A 117 -13.84 8.78 -3.57
N LEU A 118 -14.87 8.00 -3.21
CA LEU A 118 -14.81 7.14 -2.01
C LEU A 118 -13.73 6.06 -2.17
N CYS A 119 -13.63 5.50 -3.37
CA CYS A 119 -12.59 4.52 -3.68
C CYS A 119 -11.17 5.11 -3.51
N ALA A 120 -10.92 6.33 -4.03
CA ALA A 120 -9.64 7.00 -3.84
C ALA A 120 -9.34 7.23 -2.34
N VAL A 121 -10.31 7.71 -1.57
CA VAL A 121 -10.15 7.85 -0.12
C VAL A 121 -9.82 6.51 0.54
N GLY A 122 -10.46 5.42 0.12
CA GLY A 122 -10.20 4.07 0.61
C GLY A 122 -8.77 3.60 0.29
N ILE A 123 -8.32 3.79 -0.94
CA ILE A 123 -6.95 3.45 -1.39
C ILE A 123 -5.93 4.19 -0.54
N PHE A 124 -6.09 5.50 -0.38
CA PHE A 124 -5.17 6.31 0.43
C PHE A 124 -5.14 5.86 1.90
N ALA A 125 -6.31 5.66 2.50
CA ALA A 125 -6.41 5.20 3.89
C ALA A 125 -5.75 3.83 4.08
N GLY A 126 -6.00 2.88 3.17
CA GLY A 126 -5.35 1.57 3.16
C GLY A 126 -3.84 1.68 3.06
N SER A 127 -3.34 2.46 2.10
CA SER A 127 -1.92 2.71 1.91
C SER A 127 -1.25 3.29 3.17
N VAL A 128 -1.90 4.25 3.84
CA VAL A 128 -1.39 4.82 5.11
C VAL A 128 -1.29 3.77 6.20
N ILE A 129 -2.34 2.97 6.41
CA ILE A 129 -2.38 1.94 7.45
C ILE A 129 -1.25 0.91 7.24
N PHE A 130 -1.16 0.36 6.04
CA PHE A 130 -0.15 -0.66 5.74
C PHE A 130 1.27 -0.10 5.69
N SER A 131 1.47 1.14 5.23
CA SER A 131 2.76 1.81 5.30
C SER A 131 3.23 2.03 6.73
N LEU A 132 2.33 2.39 7.66
CA LEU A 132 2.64 2.49 9.08
C LEU A 132 3.05 1.14 9.66
N CYS A 133 2.32 0.07 9.35
CA CYS A 133 2.71 -1.29 9.73
C CYS A 133 4.09 -1.65 9.18
N GLY A 134 4.36 -1.33 7.91
CA GLY A 134 5.66 -1.54 7.27
C GLY A 134 6.79 -0.80 7.95
N ILE A 135 6.58 0.45 8.39
CA ILE A 135 7.57 1.23 9.17
C ILE A 135 7.84 0.56 10.51
N ILE A 136 6.78 0.15 11.24
CA ILE A 136 6.93 -0.47 12.56
C ILE A 136 7.78 -1.76 12.46
N VAL A 137 7.48 -2.61 11.49
CA VAL A 137 8.23 -3.85 11.27
C VAL A 137 9.63 -3.54 10.75
N GLY A 138 9.76 -2.70 9.71
CA GLY A 138 11.03 -2.38 9.05
C GLY A 138 12.05 -1.70 9.96
N THR A 139 11.61 -0.92 10.96
CA THR A 139 12.53 -0.29 11.92
C THR A 139 13.18 -1.27 12.87
N LYS A 140 12.52 -2.39 13.17
CA LYS A 140 12.99 -3.40 14.15
C LYS A 140 13.85 -4.50 13.54
N ILE A 141 13.84 -4.64 12.23
CA ILE A 141 14.42 -5.77 11.51
C ILE A 141 15.63 -5.32 10.68
N GLU A 142 16.62 -6.20 10.51
CA GLU A 142 17.87 -5.88 9.80
C GLU A 142 17.98 -6.57 8.43
N SER A 143 17.21 -7.64 8.18
CA SER A 143 17.29 -8.38 6.93
C SER A 143 15.93 -8.48 6.23
N LEU A 144 15.95 -8.51 4.89
CA LEU A 144 14.76 -8.64 4.08
C LEU A 144 14.00 -9.95 4.35
N ASN A 145 14.72 -11.05 4.56
CA ASN A 145 14.10 -12.35 4.88
C ASN A 145 13.32 -12.31 6.20
N GLN A 146 13.90 -11.70 7.24
CA GLN A 146 13.20 -11.50 8.51
C GLN A 146 11.98 -10.58 8.30
N TYR A 147 12.13 -9.53 7.50
CA TYR A 147 11.02 -8.61 7.21
C TYR A 147 9.82 -9.37 6.62
N ILE A 148 10.03 -10.19 5.59
CA ILE A 148 8.96 -10.98 4.94
C ILE A 148 8.25 -11.87 5.97
N ILE A 149 9.00 -12.56 6.85
CA ILE A 149 8.42 -13.43 7.87
C ILE A 149 7.57 -12.63 8.87
N TRP A 150 8.06 -11.49 9.32
CA TRP A 150 7.36 -10.66 10.30
C TRP A 150 6.18 -9.86 9.72
N THR A 151 6.08 -9.71 8.39
CA THR A 151 4.91 -9.10 7.74
C THR A 151 3.74 -10.08 7.64
N ILE A 152 3.98 -11.39 7.58
CA ILE A 152 2.92 -12.42 7.41
C ILE A 152 1.77 -12.27 8.42
N PRO A 153 1.98 -12.12 9.74
CA PRO A 153 0.88 -11.94 10.69
C PRO A 153 0.03 -10.70 10.39
N PHE A 154 0.65 -9.58 10.01
CA PHE A 154 -0.06 -8.35 9.68
C PHE A 154 -0.88 -8.51 8.40
N GLU A 155 -0.36 -9.24 7.42
CA GLU A 155 -1.07 -9.54 6.19
C GLU A 155 -2.24 -10.47 6.42
N ILE A 156 -2.06 -11.54 7.19
CA ILE A 156 -3.18 -12.43 7.55
C ILE A 156 -4.29 -11.64 8.22
N VAL A 157 -3.98 -10.82 9.22
CA VAL A 157 -4.97 -9.98 9.90
C VAL A 157 -5.57 -8.94 8.94
N GLY A 158 -4.78 -8.34 8.06
CA GLY A 158 -5.24 -7.33 7.12
C GLY A 158 -6.09 -7.88 5.97
N PHE A 159 -5.74 -9.06 5.42
CA PHE A 159 -6.37 -9.58 4.21
C PHE A 159 -7.48 -10.60 4.46
N VAL A 160 -7.29 -11.53 5.40
CA VAL A 160 -8.27 -12.62 5.61
C VAL A 160 -9.66 -12.09 5.96
N PRO A 161 -9.85 -11.16 6.92
CA PRO A 161 -11.17 -10.62 7.22
C PRO A 161 -11.80 -9.90 6.03
N VAL A 162 -10.99 -9.20 5.22
CA VAL A 162 -11.47 -8.45 4.05
C VAL A 162 -11.96 -9.37 2.93
N ILE A 163 -11.23 -10.45 2.66
CA ILE A 163 -11.63 -11.46 1.68
C ILE A 163 -12.92 -12.15 2.13
N VAL A 164 -13.00 -12.56 3.40
CA VAL A 164 -14.19 -13.17 4.00
C VAL A 164 -15.40 -12.24 3.92
N TYR A 165 -15.20 -10.95 4.22
CA TYR A 165 -16.23 -9.92 4.10
C TYR A 165 -16.72 -9.77 2.65
N ARG A 166 -15.82 -9.71 1.69
CA ARG A 166 -16.16 -9.49 0.28
C ARG A 166 -16.86 -10.68 -0.38
N ILE A 167 -16.54 -11.92 0.04
CA ILE A 167 -17.17 -13.15 -0.46
C ILE A 167 -18.55 -13.36 0.17
N GLY A 168 -18.90 -12.63 1.22
CA GLY A 168 -20.19 -12.74 1.90
C GLY A 168 -20.30 -13.98 2.80
N PHE A 169 -19.17 -14.51 3.27
CA PHE A 169 -19.13 -15.68 4.12
C PHE A 169 -19.41 -15.31 5.59
N LEU A 170 -20.69 -15.50 6.00
CA LEU A 170 -21.22 -15.66 7.38
C LEU A 170 -20.64 -14.82 8.54
N TRP A 171 -20.68 -13.48 8.49
CA TRP A 171 -20.49 -12.73 9.74
C TRP A 171 -21.33 -11.45 9.70
N ASN A 172 -21.72 -10.98 10.90
CA ASN A 172 -22.51 -9.76 11.03
C ASN A 172 -21.73 -8.56 10.44
N GLU A 173 -22.26 -7.95 9.37
CA GLU A 173 -21.61 -6.84 8.65
C GLU A 173 -21.12 -5.73 9.57
N ARG A 174 -21.88 -5.40 10.61
CA ARG A 174 -21.52 -4.35 11.57
C ARG A 174 -20.26 -4.66 12.37
N ILE A 175 -20.01 -5.94 12.69
CA ILE A 175 -18.82 -6.36 13.43
C ILE A 175 -17.61 -6.33 12.51
N MET A 176 -17.78 -6.72 11.24
CA MET A 176 -16.69 -6.68 10.26
C MET A 176 -16.21 -5.25 9.97
N LEU A 177 -17.10 -4.27 10.04
CA LEU A 177 -16.73 -2.85 9.83
C LEU A 177 -15.88 -2.26 10.97
N LEU A 178 -15.79 -2.93 12.12
CA LEU A 178 -14.80 -2.54 13.15
C LEU A 178 -13.34 -2.83 12.71
N HIS A 179 -13.18 -3.73 11.75
CA HIS A 179 -11.87 -4.02 11.20
C HIS A 179 -11.48 -2.94 10.16
N PRO A 180 -10.33 -2.26 10.32
CA PRO A 180 -9.96 -1.13 9.45
C PRO A 180 -9.87 -1.53 7.98
N GLY A 181 -9.39 -2.74 7.67
CA GLY A 181 -9.33 -3.25 6.31
C GLY A 181 -10.71 -3.45 5.67
N CYS A 182 -11.70 -3.94 6.43
CA CYS A 182 -13.06 -4.10 5.92
C CYS A 182 -13.73 -2.75 5.67
N SER A 183 -13.48 -1.75 6.53
CA SER A 183 -13.95 -0.37 6.31
C SER A 183 -13.33 0.25 5.05
N VAL A 184 -12.04 0.04 4.82
CA VAL A 184 -11.37 0.46 3.58
C VAL A 184 -11.98 -0.24 2.37
N MET A 185 -12.22 -1.57 2.46
CA MET A 185 -12.84 -2.36 1.38
C MET A 185 -14.27 -1.90 1.05
N GLN A 186 -15.00 -1.39 2.03
CA GLN A 186 -16.35 -0.84 1.82
C GLN A 186 -16.32 0.49 1.05
N LEU A 187 -15.26 1.28 1.21
CA LEU A 187 -15.05 2.50 0.43
C LEU A 187 -14.63 2.20 -1.01
N ILE A 188 -13.93 1.11 -1.21
CA ILE A 188 -13.54 0.58 -2.52
C ILE A 188 -14.71 -0.19 -3.14
#